data_4e8d434bb09864ed50b216eb7037454e
#
_entry.id   4e8d434bb09864ed50b216eb7037454e
#
_cell.length_a   1.000
_cell.length_b   1.000
_cell.length_c   1.000
_cell.angle_alpha   90.00
_cell.angle_beta   90.00
_cell.angle_gamma   90.00
#
_symmetry.space_group_name_H-M   'P 1'
#
loop_
_entity.id
_entity.type
_entity.pdbx_description
1 polymer ?
#
loop_
_entity_poly.entity_id
_entity_poly.type
_entity_poly.pdbx_seq_one_letter_code
_entity_poly.pdbx_strand_id
1 'polypeptide(L)'
;MRVQWEKMAPMSVICITGSSDGIGLATARVLIADGHRVLIHARSRDRGRPVLELLGGEATLVTGDLARLDEVRGLADQIRTNGPVDVLVHNAGVWVRGNTPRATADGLETTFAVNVLAPHLLTHLLAANLQGRLLWLGSGTASSGRPKPDVLGRQQEPRQAYADSKACDVALALAWGRRLPTIASAAVDPGWVKTKLASAGAPGDVTSSADTLAYCCTEADLTSAPYWKNRAPTPVPRHLRNEALQDAIASACDRLARIE
;
A
#
# COMPACT_ATOMS: atom_id res chain seq x y z
N MET A 1 -28.09 5.08 2.70
CA MET A 1 -27.61 6.26 3.45
C MET A 1 -26.28 6.66 2.82
N ARG A 2 -26.18 7.80 2.12
CA ARG A 2 -24.90 8.28 1.58
C ARG A 2 -24.08 8.79 2.75
N VAL A 3 -22.97 8.14 3.07
CA VAL A 3 -21.97 8.67 4.00
C VAL A 3 -21.38 9.89 3.31
N GLN A 4 -21.62 11.07 3.87
CA GLN A 4 -21.05 12.33 3.39
C GLN A 4 -19.62 12.38 3.91
N TRP A 5 -18.64 12.11 3.03
CA TRP A 5 -17.22 12.24 3.36
C TRP A 5 -16.87 13.72 3.38
N GLU A 6 -16.93 14.32 4.56
CA GLU A 6 -16.45 15.69 4.79
C GLU A 6 -14.93 15.76 4.50
N LYS A 7 -14.44 16.95 4.08
CA LYS A 7 -13.01 17.23 4.05
C LYS A 7 -12.39 16.78 5.35
N MET A 8 -11.33 15.99 5.30
CA MET A 8 -10.70 15.44 6.49
C MET A 8 -10.44 16.53 7.53
N ALA A 9 -10.63 16.18 8.80
CA ALA A 9 -10.36 17.04 9.94
C ALA A 9 -8.97 17.69 9.83
N PRO A 10 -8.77 18.88 10.41
CA PRO A 10 -7.52 19.65 10.24
C PRO A 10 -6.25 18.90 10.62
N MET A 11 -6.33 17.82 11.41
CA MET A 11 -5.20 16.96 11.75
C MET A 11 -5.62 15.49 11.73
N SER A 12 -5.11 14.73 10.76
CA SER A 12 -5.38 13.30 10.62
C SER A 12 -4.14 12.47 10.91
N VAL A 13 -4.34 11.24 11.40
CA VAL A 13 -3.28 10.25 11.60
C VAL A 13 -3.16 9.38 10.35
N ILE A 14 -2.04 9.50 9.64
CA ILE A 14 -1.80 8.85 8.36
C ILE A 14 -0.62 7.88 8.50
N CYS A 15 -0.85 6.60 8.28
CA CYS A 15 0.22 5.59 8.27
C CYS A 15 0.63 5.27 6.83
N ILE A 16 1.93 5.41 6.51
CA ILE A 16 2.45 5.14 5.18
C ILE A 16 3.51 4.05 5.25
N THR A 17 3.25 2.87 4.67
CA THR A 17 4.26 1.82 4.61
C THR A 17 5.37 2.19 3.60
N GLY A 18 6.64 1.83 3.91
CA GLY A 18 7.78 2.12 3.02
C GLY A 18 8.05 3.60 2.83
N SER A 19 7.81 4.42 3.85
CA SER A 19 7.99 5.88 3.79
C SER A 19 9.39 6.37 4.21
N SER A 20 10.36 5.48 4.27
CA SER A 20 11.76 5.85 4.50
C SER A 20 12.51 6.33 3.24
N ASP A 21 11.87 6.28 2.07
CA ASP A 21 12.47 6.67 0.79
C ASP A 21 11.39 6.92 -0.30
N GLY A 22 11.79 7.46 -1.43
CA GLY A 22 10.97 7.57 -2.65
C GLY A 22 9.63 8.27 -2.45
N ILE A 23 8.57 7.71 -3.06
CA ILE A 23 7.22 8.29 -3.06
C ILE A 23 6.68 8.43 -1.64
N GLY A 24 6.83 7.38 -0.81
CA GLY A 24 6.32 7.40 0.56
C GLY A 24 6.93 8.50 1.42
N LEU A 25 8.25 8.75 1.31
CA LEU A 25 8.92 9.84 2.01
C LEU A 25 8.46 11.21 1.48
N ALA A 26 8.37 11.36 0.17
CA ALA A 26 7.91 12.61 -0.43
C ALA A 26 6.45 12.93 -0.03
N THR A 27 5.58 11.92 -0.02
CA THR A 27 4.19 12.05 0.45
C THR A 27 4.13 12.42 1.93
N ALA A 28 4.94 11.76 2.79
CA ALA A 28 5.00 12.07 4.20
C ALA A 28 5.37 13.54 4.46
N ARG A 29 6.34 14.10 3.68
CA ARG A 29 6.72 15.51 3.77
C ARG A 29 5.57 16.46 3.44
N VAL A 30 4.82 16.18 2.39
CA VAL A 30 3.67 16.99 1.99
C VAL A 30 2.62 16.97 3.11
N LEU A 31 2.23 15.79 3.58
CA LEU A 31 1.20 15.65 4.60
C LEU A 31 1.59 16.27 5.96
N ILE A 32 2.87 16.18 6.35
CA ILE A 32 3.35 16.86 7.57
C ILE A 32 3.31 18.39 7.39
N ALA A 33 3.70 18.90 6.22
CA ALA A 33 3.62 20.34 5.91
C ALA A 33 2.18 20.85 5.91
N ASP A 34 1.21 19.98 5.57
CA ASP A 34 -0.23 20.26 5.62
C ASP A 34 -0.84 20.09 7.03
N GLY A 35 -0.01 19.79 8.05
CA GLY A 35 -0.43 19.71 9.45
C GLY A 35 -0.97 18.35 9.89
N HIS A 36 -0.71 17.27 9.15
CA HIS A 36 -1.10 15.92 9.51
C HIS A 36 -0.02 15.21 10.33
N ARG A 37 -0.42 14.32 11.22
CA ARG A 37 0.48 13.40 11.94
C ARG A 37 0.74 12.17 11.08
N VAL A 38 2.03 11.87 10.82
CA VAL A 38 2.39 10.76 9.93
C VAL A 38 3.15 9.67 10.69
N LEU A 39 2.61 8.45 10.66
CA LEU A 39 3.34 7.25 11.06
C LEU A 39 4.18 6.79 9.88
N ILE A 40 5.49 7.04 9.96
CA ILE A 40 6.46 6.63 8.93
C ILE A 40 6.93 5.20 9.21
N HIS A 41 6.90 4.36 8.18
CA HIS A 41 7.36 2.98 8.29
C HIS A 41 8.69 2.77 7.59
N ALA A 42 9.61 2.13 8.31
CA ALA A 42 10.87 1.62 7.80
C ALA A 42 11.06 0.14 8.17
N ARG A 43 11.83 -0.60 7.36
CA ARG A 43 12.14 -2.01 7.63
C ARG A 43 12.91 -2.21 8.95
N SER A 44 13.67 -1.21 9.42
CA SER A 44 14.39 -1.25 10.67
C SER A 44 14.57 0.15 11.26
N ARG A 45 14.88 0.24 12.55
CA ARG A 45 15.17 1.51 13.24
C ARG A 45 16.32 2.27 12.60
N ASP A 46 17.38 1.58 12.19
CA ASP A 46 18.56 2.23 11.57
C ASP A 46 18.21 2.92 10.25
N ARG A 47 17.26 2.38 9.49
CA ARG A 47 16.74 3.01 8.27
C ARG A 47 15.75 4.14 8.54
N GLY A 48 14.99 4.03 9.61
CA GLY A 48 13.95 4.99 9.93
C GLY A 48 14.44 6.22 10.70
N ARG A 49 15.43 6.06 11.59
CA ARG A 49 15.93 7.16 12.44
C ARG A 49 16.38 8.40 11.66
N PRO A 50 17.22 8.31 10.61
CA PRO A 50 17.62 9.49 9.84
C PRO A 50 16.44 10.19 9.17
N VAL A 51 15.40 9.44 8.79
CA VAL A 51 14.18 9.98 8.17
C VAL A 51 13.32 10.68 9.21
N LEU A 52 13.20 10.10 10.41
CA LEU A 52 12.48 10.73 11.52
C LEU A 52 13.12 12.06 11.90
N GLU A 53 14.45 12.11 12.01
CA GLU A 53 15.22 13.34 12.29
C GLU A 53 15.01 14.40 11.19
N LEU A 54 14.95 13.97 9.92
CA LEU A 54 14.73 14.84 8.77
C LEU A 54 13.30 15.44 8.72
N LEU A 55 12.28 14.66 9.14
CA LEU A 55 10.87 15.08 9.07
C LEU A 55 10.43 15.91 10.28
N GLY A 56 11.02 15.68 11.46
CA GLY A 56 10.69 16.44 12.67
C GLY A 56 9.38 16.02 13.34
N GLY A 57 8.84 16.92 14.15
CA GLY A 57 7.88 16.73 15.22
C GLY A 57 6.60 15.93 14.97
N GLU A 58 5.96 16.02 13.80
CA GLU A 58 4.69 15.32 13.52
C GLU A 58 4.89 13.93 12.90
N ALA A 59 6.15 13.48 12.78
CA ALA A 59 6.47 12.13 12.35
C ALA A 59 6.65 11.19 13.54
N THR A 60 6.13 9.98 13.45
CA THR A 60 6.38 8.88 14.38
C THR A 60 6.88 7.68 13.64
N LEU A 61 7.99 7.08 14.08
CA LEU A 61 8.56 5.91 13.43
C LEU A 61 7.93 4.61 13.93
N VAL A 62 7.44 3.78 13.01
CA VAL A 62 7.07 2.38 13.21
C VAL A 62 7.95 1.49 12.35
N THR A 63 8.31 0.29 12.83
CA THR A 63 9.28 -0.56 12.14
C THR A 63 8.82 -2.02 12.04
N GLY A 64 9.17 -2.68 10.92
CA GLY A 64 8.96 -4.10 10.69
C GLY A 64 9.35 -4.48 9.26
N ASP A 65 9.95 -5.66 9.06
CA ASP A 65 10.23 -6.17 7.73
C ASP A 65 8.97 -6.82 7.14
N LEU A 66 8.41 -6.21 6.10
CA LEU A 66 7.21 -6.71 5.42
C LEU A 66 7.44 -8.08 4.71
N ALA A 67 8.68 -8.53 4.59
CA ALA A 67 9.00 -9.88 4.12
C ALA A 67 8.84 -10.95 5.22
N ARG A 68 8.42 -10.59 6.43
CA ARG A 68 8.27 -11.45 7.60
C ARG A 68 6.92 -11.24 8.25
N LEU A 69 6.06 -12.25 8.25
CA LEU A 69 4.69 -12.14 8.76
C LEU A 69 4.64 -11.87 10.27
N ASP A 70 5.60 -12.37 11.04
CA ASP A 70 5.74 -12.06 12.47
C ASP A 70 6.03 -10.56 12.71
N GLU A 71 6.91 -9.96 11.90
CA GLU A 71 7.21 -8.53 11.99
C GLU A 71 6.06 -7.65 11.50
N VAL A 72 5.25 -8.11 10.52
CA VAL A 72 4.01 -7.41 10.12
C VAL A 72 3.01 -7.36 11.29
N ARG A 73 2.89 -8.44 12.07
CA ARG A 73 2.04 -8.45 13.28
C ARG A 73 2.56 -7.46 14.34
N GLY A 74 3.86 -7.47 14.61
CA GLY A 74 4.49 -6.50 15.51
C GLY A 74 4.37 -5.05 15.04
N LEU A 75 4.38 -4.82 13.72
CA LEU A 75 4.13 -3.50 13.12
C LEU A 75 2.69 -3.04 13.38
N ALA A 76 1.70 -3.94 13.22
CA ALA A 76 0.31 -3.62 13.53
C ALA A 76 0.14 -3.22 15.00
N ASP A 77 0.82 -3.91 15.93
CA ASP A 77 0.80 -3.54 17.35
C ASP A 77 1.38 -2.14 17.58
N GLN A 78 2.51 -1.82 16.98
CA GLN A 78 3.10 -0.48 17.06
C GLN A 78 2.17 0.60 16.51
N ILE A 79 1.47 0.33 15.40
CA ILE A 79 0.52 1.28 14.82
C ILE A 79 -0.66 1.49 15.79
N ARG A 80 -1.24 0.41 16.33
CA ARG A 80 -2.36 0.50 17.29
C ARG A 80 -2.04 1.32 18.53
N THR A 81 -0.81 1.27 19.05
CA THR A 81 -0.41 2.08 20.21
C THR A 81 -0.40 3.59 19.94
N ASN A 82 -0.46 4.00 18.65
CA ASN A 82 -0.53 5.40 18.24
C ASN A 82 -1.97 5.92 18.11
N GLY A 83 -2.97 5.11 18.45
CA GLY A 83 -4.40 5.44 18.36
C GLY A 83 -5.03 5.04 17.01
N PRO A 84 -6.27 5.51 16.76
CA PRO A 84 -6.94 5.29 15.49
C PRO A 84 -6.17 5.86 14.31
N VAL A 85 -6.29 5.22 13.15
CA VAL A 85 -5.65 5.60 11.90
C VAL A 85 -6.72 6.07 10.91
N ASP A 86 -6.64 7.32 10.50
CA ASP A 86 -7.57 7.89 9.52
C ASP A 86 -7.27 7.43 8.11
N VAL A 87 -5.98 7.28 7.78
CA VAL A 87 -5.54 6.81 6.46
C VAL A 87 -4.42 5.78 6.60
N LEU A 88 -4.63 4.59 6.03
CA LEU A 88 -3.59 3.60 5.85
C LEU A 88 -3.18 3.55 4.38
N VAL A 89 -1.88 3.76 4.11
CA VAL A 89 -1.31 3.75 2.77
C VAL A 89 -0.34 2.59 2.61
N HIS A 90 -0.70 1.62 1.79
CA HIS A 90 0.17 0.54 1.36
C HIS A 90 1.05 1.01 0.19
N ASN A 91 2.12 1.75 0.52
CA ASN A 91 3.06 2.29 -0.45
C ASN A 91 4.32 1.40 -0.61
N ALA A 92 4.68 0.63 0.40
CA ALA A 92 5.84 -0.24 0.32
C ALA A 92 5.73 -1.23 -0.85
N GLY A 93 6.83 -1.41 -1.56
CA GLY A 93 6.90 -2.38 -2.64
C GLY A 93 8.33 -2.72 -3.00
N VAL A 94 8.52 -3.92 -3.52
CA VAL A 94 9.78 -4.41 -4.04
C VAL A 94 9.58 -5.03 -5.42
N TRP A 95 10.63 -5.02 -6.21
CA TRP A 95 10.74 -5.79 -7.44
C TRP A 95 12.05 -6.55 -7.38
N VAL A 96 12.00 -7.84 -7.10
CA VAL A 96 13.15 -8.71 -7.10
C VAL A 96 13.61 -8.88 -8.55
N ARG A 97 14.84 -8.45 -8.86
CA ARG A 97 15.43 -8.53 -10.19
C ARG A 97 16.53 -9.60 -10.20
N GLY A 98 16.80 -10.14 -11.36
CA GLY A 98 17.81 -11.18 -11.57
C GLY A 98 17.19 -12.54 -11.88
N ASN A 99 18.05 -13.52 -12.11
CA ASN A 99 17.63 -14.85 -12.59
C ASN A 99 17.19 -15.80 -11.46
N THR A 100 17.39 -15.41 -10.19
CA THR A 100 17.03 -16.26 -9.06
C THR A 100 15.89 -15.62 -8.26
N PRO A 101 14.68 -16.16 -8.31
CA PRO A 101 13.60 -15.74 -7.43
C PRO A 101 14.01 -15.91 -5.97
N ARG A 102 13.67 -14.92 -5.14
CA ARG A 102 13.97 -14.97 -3.70
C ARG A 102 12.73 -15.36 -2.92
N ALA A 103 12.87 -16.33 -2.03
CA ALA A 103 11.86 -16.67 -1.04
C ALA A 103 12.12 -15.94 0.27
N THR A 104 11.04 -15.59 0.98
CA THR A 104 11.08 -15.08 2.36
C THR A 104 11.37 -16.19 3.36
N ALA A 105 11.59 -15.84 4.63
CA ALA A 105 11.70 -16.81 5.72
C ALA A 105 10.42 -17.66 5.89
N ASP A 106 9.26 -17.11 5.50
CA ASP A 106 7.98 -17.80 5.51
C ASP A 106 7.78 -18.72 4.29
N GLY A 107 8.80 -18.86 3.40
CA GLY A 107 8.76 -19.71 2.21
C GLY A 107 7.99 -19.14 1.02
N LEU A 108 7.65 -17.85 1.06
CA LEU A 108 6.86 -17.17 0.03
C LEU A 108 7.75 -16.41 -0.96
N GLU A 109 7.28 -16.24 -2.20
CA GLU A 109 7.94 -15.34 -3.16
C GLU A 109 7.97 -13.92 -2.61
N THR A 110 9.16 -13.29 -2.64
CA THR A 110 9.42 -12.03 -1.92
C THR A 110 8.58 -10.86 -2.44
N THR A 111 8.37 -10.75 -3.76
CA THR A 111 7.57 -9.65 -4.33
C THR A 111 6.11 -9.78 -3.88
N PHE A 112 5.57 -11.00 -3.92
CA PHE A 112 4.22 -11.28 -3.43
C PHE A 112 4.11 -11.01 -1.93
N ALA A 113 5.04 -11.51 -1.13
CA ALA A 113 5.00 -11.35 0.32
C ALA A 113 4.97 -9.88 0.74
N VAL A 114 5.86 -9.05 0.16
CA VAL A 114 5.98 -7.62 0.52
C VAL A 114 4.88 -6.76 -0.08
N ASN A 115 4.56 -6.97 -1.38
CA ASN A 115 3.63 -6.08 -2.09
C ASN A 115 2.17 -6.42 -1.83
N VAL A 116 1.86 -7.69 -1.54
CA VAL A 116 0.47 -8.18 -1.49
C VAL A 116 0.09 -8.71 -0.11
N LEU A 117 0.83 -9.71 0.38
CA LEU A 117 0.41 -10.43 1.59
C LEU A 117 0.58 -9.59 2.86
N ALA A 118 1.70 -8.89 3.00
CA ALA A 118 1.93 -8.00 4.13
C ALA A 118 0.90 -6.84 4.20
N PRO A 119 0.60 -6.11 3.11
CA PRO A 119 -0.50 -5.15 3.07
C PRO A 119 -1.85 -5.76 3.46
N HIS A 120 -2.18 -6.93 2.93
CA HIS A 120 -3.44 -7.61 3.25
C HIS A 120 -3.53 -7.98 4.74
N LEU A 121 -2.49 -8.61 5.30
CA LEU A 121 -2.41 -8.96 6.71
C LEU A 121 -2.48 -7.70 7.60
N LEU A 122 -1.73 -6.66 7.25
CA LEU A 122 -1.73 -5.40 8.02
C LEU A 122 -3.11 -4.74 8.00
N THR A 123 -3.81 -4.73 6.86
CA THR A 123 -5.19 -4.24 6.76
C THR A 123 -6.13 -5.03 7.67
N HIS A 124 -6.04 -6.37 7.64
CA HIS A 124 -6.86 -7.22 8.51
C HIS A 124 -6.64 -6.90 9.99
N LEU A 125 -5.37 -6.84 10.41
CA LEU A 125 -5.01 -6.58 11.81
C LEU A 125 -5.41 -5.18 12.29
N LEU A 126 -5.49 -4.21 11.38
CA LEU A 126 -5.86 -2.83 11.69
C LEU A 126 -7.33 -2.51 11.37
N ALA A 127 -8.14 -3.46 10.87
CA ALA A 127 -9.50 -3.19 10.40
C ALA A 127 -10.37 -2.44 11.43
N ALA A 128 -10.31 -2.83 12.69
CA ALA A 128 -11.04 -2.16 13.78
C ALA A 128 -10.41 -0.80 14.19
N ASN A 129 -9.21 -0.50 13.73
CA ASN A 129 -8.47 0.72 14.06
C ASN A 129 -8.52 1.78 12.94
N LEU A 130 -9.01 1.38 11.75
CA LEU A 130 -9.16 2.26 10.59
C LEU A 130 -10.45 3.06 10.69
N GLN A 131 -10.40 4.36 10.34
CA GLN A 131 -11.56 5.25 10.45
C GLN A 131 -11.98 5.93 9.15
N GLY A 132 -11.13 5.98 8.12
CA GLY A 132 -11.42 6.77 6.93
C GLY A 132 -11.02 6.14 5.62
N ARG A 133 -9.73 6.05 5.31
CA ARG A 133 -9.25 5.68 3.98
C ARG A 133 -8.23 4.54 4.01
N LEU A 134 -8.28 3.73 2.96
CA LEU A 134 -7.33 2.64 2.71
C LEU A 134 -6.80 2.76 1.28
N LEU A 135 -5.51 3.05 1.13
CA LEU A 135 -4.89 3.28 -0.18
C LEU A 135 -3.86 2.19 -0.50
N TRP A 136 -3.91 1.70 -1.73
CA TRP A 136 -3.02 0.66 -2.26
C TRP A 136 -2.21 1.22 -3.42
N LEU A 137 -0.89 1.21 -3.33
CA LEU A 137 -0.06 1.70 -4.43
C LEU A 137 0.03 0.66 -5.54
N GLY A 138 -0.81 0.87 -6.55
CA GLY A 138 -0.84 0.11 -7.79
C GLY A 138 0.30 0.47 -8.74
N SER A 139 0.08 0.26 -10.02
CA SER A 139 0.99 0.61 -11.12
C SER A 139 0.28 0.41 -12.46
N GLY A 140 0.70 1.09 -13.51
CA GLY A 140 0.27 0.79 -14.88
C GLY A 140 0.53 -0.67 -15.30
N THR A 141 1.52 -1.34 -14.70
CA THR A 141 1.79 -2.78 -14.94
C THR A 141 0.69 -3.70 -14.44
N ALA A 142 -0.22 -3.24 -13.57
CA ALA A 142 -1.40 -4.01 -13.15
C ALA A 142 -2.27 -4.47 -14.34
N SER A 143 -2.26 -3.72 -15.43
CA SER A 143 -2.99 -4.07 -16.66
C SER A 143 -2.49 -5.35 -17.32
N SER A 144 -1.21 -5.70 -17.15
CA SER A 144 -0.57 -6.92 -17.70
C SER A 144 -0.54 -8.08 -16.70
N GLY A 145 -0.73 -7.83 -15.41
CA GLY A 145 -0.81 -8.88 -14.38
C GLY A 145 -1.99 -9.82 -14.60
N ARG A 146 -1.78 -11.10 -14.30
CA ARG A 146 -2.79 -12.18 -14.40
C ARG A 146 -2.66 -13.09 -13.18
N PRO A 147 -2.91 -12.56 -11.96
CA PRO A 147 -2.74 -13.34 -10.75
C PRO A 147 -3.68 -14.55 -10.74
N LYS A 148 -3.13 -15.69 -10.35
CA LYS A 148 -3.87 -16.94 -10.21
C LYS A 148 -3.94 -17.28 -8.72
N PRO A 149 -5.13 -17.25 -8.08
CA PRO A 149 -5.29 -17.45 -6.64
C PRO A 149 -4.66 -18.74 -6.09
N ASP A 150 -4.66 -19.81 -6.88
CA ASP A 150 -4.16 -21.14 -6.46
C ASP A 150 -2.63 -21.24 -6.38
N VAL A 151 -1.91 -20.30 -6.97
CA VAL A 151 -0.44 -20.31 -7.03
C VAL A 151 0.18 -19.02 -6.46
N LEU A 152 -0.60 -18.17 -5.81
CA LEU A 152 -0.08 -16.98 -5.13
C LEU A 152 0.98 -17.38 -4.09
N GLY A 153 2.02 -16.58 -3.99
CA GLY A 153 3.15 -16.84 -3.09
C GLY A 153 4.16 -17.86 -3.59
N ARG A 154 3.89 -18.55 -4.70
CA ARG A 154 4.87 -19.47 -5.32
C ARG A 154 5.88 -18.70 -6.16
N GLN A 155 7.07 -19.27 -6.28
CA GLN A 155 8.12 -18.70 -7.14
C GLN A 155 7.67 -18.65 -8.60
N GLN A 156 7.94 -17.50 -9.23
CA GLN A 156 7.66 -17.28 -10.64
C GLN A 156 8.68 -16.31 -11.25
N GLU A 157 8.58 -16.04 -12.53
CA GLU A 157 9.45 -15.10 -13.24
C GLU A 157 9.30 -13.69 -12.62
N PRO A 158 10.42 -12.98 -12.29
CA PRO A 158 10.37 -11.71 -11.52
C PRO A 158 9.52 -10.61 -12.12
N ARG A 159 9.49 -10.48 -13.47
CA ARG A 159 8.67 -9.48 -14.15
C ARG A 159 7.18 -9.80 -14.00
N GLN A 160 6.82 -11.10 -14.12
CA GLN A 160 5.45 -11.55 -13.93
C GLN A 160 5.02 -11.44 -12.47
N ALA A 161 5.90 -11.80 -11.52
CA ALA A 161 5.66 -11.64 -10.07
C ALA A 161 5.30 -10.19 -9.73
N TYR A 162 6.05 -9.23 -10.29
CA TYR A 162 5.78 -7.82 -10.07
C TYR A 162 4.46 -7.36 -10.71
N ALA A 163 4.20 -7.75 -11.96
CA ALA A 163 2.95 -7.40 -12.63
C ALA A 163 1.72 -7.98 -11.91
N ASP A 164 1.82 -9.25 -11.48
CA ASP A 164 0.77 -9.91 -10.71
C ASP A 164 0.58 -9.27 -9.34
N SER A 165 1.65 -8.88 -8.66
CA SER A 165 1.55 -8.19 -7.37
C SER A 165 0.77 -6.86 -7.52
N LYS A 166 1.05 -6.10 -8.59
CA LYS A 166 0.35 -4.82 -8.84
C LYS A 166 -1.11 -5.01 -9.27
N ALA A 167 -1.41 -6.11 -9.95
CA ALA A 167 -2.79 -6.50 -10.22
C ALA A 167 -3.52 -6.93 -8.92
N CYS A 168 -2.85 -7.64 -8.02
CA CYS A 168 -3.39 -7.97 -6.70
C CYS A 168 -3.66 -6.71 -5.86
N ASP A 169 -2.78 -5.71 -5.86
CA ASP A 169 -3.00 -4.44 -5.13
C ASP A 169 -4.31 -3.77 -5.57
N VAL A 170 -4.56 -3.70 -6.89
CA VAL A 170 -5.83 -3.16 -7.41
C VAL A 170 -7.02 -4.03 -7.03
N ALA A 171 -6.91 -5.36 -7.15
CA ALA A 171 -7.99 -6.28 -6.80
C ALA A 171 -8.33 -6.23 -5.30
N LEU A 172 -7.30 -6.17 -4.43
CA LEU A 172 -7.48 -6.08 -2.98
C LEU A 172 -8.06 -4.73 -2.55
N ALA A 173 -7.71 -3.63 -3.22
CA ALA A 173 -8.36 -2.35 -2.97
C ALA A 173 -9.88 -2.44 -3.13
N LEU A 174 -10.36 -3.12 -4.20
CA LEU A 174 -11.78 -3.33 -4.43
C LEU A 174 -12.41 -4.32 -3.43
N ALA A 175 -11.71 -5.44 -3.15
CA ALA A 175 -12.19 -6.44 -2.19
C ALA A 175 -12.34 -5.85 -0.79
N TRP A 176 -11.35 -5.09 -0.32
CA TRP A 176 -11.38 -4.45 0.99
C TRP A 176 -12.41 -3.33 1.08
N GLY A 177 -12.68 -2.59 0.00
CA GLY A 177 -13.80 -1.64 -0.05
C GLY A 177 -15.16 -2.29 0.19
N ARG A 178 -15.35 -3.56 -0.25
CA ARG A 178 -16.56 -4.33 0.08
C ARG A 178 -16.53 -4.93 1.49
N ARG A 179 -15.36 -5.39 1.96
CA ARG A 179 -15.20 -5.97 3.31
C ARG A 179 -15.32 -4.93 4.43
N LEU A 180 -14.93 -3.69 4.16
CA LEU A 180 -14.97 -2.56 5.10
C LEU A 180 -15.78 -1.41 4.51
N PRO A 181 -17.13 -1.50 4.47
CA PRO A 181 -17.97 -0.54 3.74
C PRO A 181 -17.97 0.87 4.34
N THR A 182 -17.45 1.04 5.56
CA THR A 182 -17.25 2.35 6.21
C THR A 182 -15.90 2.98 5.88
N ILE A 183 -15.01 2.27 5.18
CA ILE A 183 -13.67 2.72 4.80
C ILE A 183 -13.62 2.93 3.29
N ALA A 184 -13.22 4.12 2.87
CA ALA A 184 -13.03 4.42 1.45
C ALA A 184 -11.73 3.78 0.95
N SER A 185 -11.83 2.66 0.22
CA SER A 185 -10.66 1.92 -0.29
C SER A 185 -10.45 2.16 -1.77
N ALA A 186 -9.21 2.53 -2.16
CA ALA A 186 -8.85 2.75 -3.55
C ALA A 186 -7.41 2.36 -3.86
N ALA A 187 -7.14 2.02 -5.12
CA ALA A 187 -5.79 1.89 -5.64
C ALA A 187 -5.33 3.22 -6.27
N VAL A 188 -4.01 3.48 -6.22
CA VAL A 188 -3.40 4.67 -6.81
C VAL A 188 -2.23 4.25 -7.71
N ASP A 189 -2.27 4.60 -8.99
CA ASP A 189 -1.12 4.46 -9.91
C ASP A 189 -0.21 5.69 -9.76
N PRO A 190 0.98 5.56 -9.19
CA PRO A 190 1.89 6.68 -9.00
C PRO A 190 2.58 7.12 -10.30
N GLY A 191 2.36 6.40 -11.40
CA GLY A 191 3.10 6.58 -12.65
C GLY A 191 4.47 5.88 -12.62
N TRP A 192 5.25 6.12 -13.68
CA TRP A 192 6.61 5.59 -13.80
C TRP A 192 7.63 6.66 -13.41
N VAL A 193 8.10 6.63 -12.17
CA VAL A 193 8.91 7.68 -11.56
C VAL A 193 10.26 7.17 -11.07
N LYS A 194 11.26 8.06 -11.00
CA LYS A 194 12.63 7.76 -10.56
C LYS A 194 12.64 7.40 -9.08
N THR A 195 12.66 6.12 -8.78
CA THR A 195 12.84 5.56 -7.43
C THR A 195 13.88 4.44 -7.48
N LYS A 196 14.32 3.95 -6.33
CA LYS A 196 15.20 2.75 -6.28
C LYS A 196 14.55 1.51 -6.91
N LEU A 197 13.23 1.47 -6.97
CA LEU A 197 12.46 0.40 -7.60
C LEU A 197 12.46 0.51 -9.12
N ALA A 198 12.45 1.72 -9.67
CA ALA A 198 12.37 1.95 -11.11
C ALA A 198 13.71 1.68 -11.81
N SER A 199 13.64 1.45 -13.13
CA SER A 199 14.82 1.44 -13.99
C SER A 199 15.39 2.84 -14.16
N ALA A 200 16.67 2.96 -14.50
CA ALA A 200 17.39 4.24 -14.68
C ALA A 200 16.76 5.20 -15.70
N GLY A 201 15.83 4.72 -16.55
CA GLY A 201 15.13 5.50 -17.58
C GLY A 201 13.75 6.01 -17.20
N ALA A 202 13.34 5.92 -15.93
CA ALA A 202 12.03 6.44 -15.52
C ALA A 202 11.94 7.96 -15.74
N PRO A 203 10.93 8.45 -16.50
CA PRO A 203 10.86 9.87 -16.87
C PRO A 203 10.22 10.75 -15.80
N GLY A 204 9.39 10.16 -14.92
CA GLY A 204 8.59 10.88 -13.96
C GLY A 204 9.36 11.35 -12.73
N ASP A 205 8.86 12.39 -12.09
CA ASP A 205 9.35 12.91 -10.82
C ASP A 205 8.54 12.34 -9.66
N VAL A 206 9.22 12.06 -8.54
CA VAL A 206 8.63 11.59 -7.29
C VAL A 206 7.61 12.60 -6.74
N THR A 207 7.80 13.90 -7.00
CA THR A 207 6.93 14.98 -6.52
C THR A 207 5.50 14.86 -7.05
N SER A 208 5.31 14.57 -8.34
CA SER A 208 3.97 14.42 -8.92
C SER A 208 3.23 13.19 -8.39
N SER A 209 3.97 12.11 -8.11
CA SER A 209 3.40 10.92 -7.47
C SER A 209 3.01 11.18 -6.02
N ALA A 210 3.85 11.90 -5.29
CA ALA A 210 3.58 12.30 -3.92
C ALA A 210 2.36 13.23 -3.83
N ASP A 211 2.24 14.20 -4.74
CA ASP A 211 1.08 15.09 -4.86
C ASP A 211 -0.22 14.29 -5.10
N THR A 212 -0.18 13.34 -6.04
CA THR A 212 -1.34 12.47 -6.30
C THR A 212 -1.72 11.64 -5.08
N LEU A 213 -0.74 11.06 -4.39
CA LEU A 213 -0.99 10.22 -3.23
C LEU A 213 -1.48 11.04 -2.03
N ALA A 214 -0.91 12.23 -1.79
CA ALA A 214 -1.38 13.16 -0.75
C ALA A 214 -2.82 13.60 -1.03
N TYR A 215 -3.14 13.97 -2.27
CA TYR A 215 -4.50 14.29 -2.70
C TYR A 215 -5.49 13.14 -2.41
N CYS A 216 -5.10 11.89 -2.69
CA CYS A 216 -5.92 10.72 -2.37
C CYS A 216 -6.04 10.48 -0.86
N CYS A 217 -5.04 10.87 -0.08
CA CYS A 217 -5.10 10.78 1.38
C CYS A 217 -6.13 11.75 1.98
N THR A 218 -6.31 12.97 1.41
CA THR A 218 -6.97 14.07 2.10
C THR A 218 -8.21 14.62 1.38
N GLU A 219 -8.19 14.75 0.05
CA GLU A 219 -9.17 15.52 -0.70
C GLU A 219 -10.05 14.70 -1.65
N ALA A 220 -9.49 13.62 -2.28
CA ALA A 220 -10.19 12.87 -3.31
C ALA A 220 -11.48 12.24 -2.80
N ASP A 221 -12.55 12.28 -3.61
CA ASP A 221 -13.73 11.45 -3.38
C ASP A 221 -13.47 10.02 -3.85
N LEU A 222 -12.89 9.21 -2.97
CA LEU A 222 -12.55 7.82 -3.27
C LEU A 222 -13.79 6.93 -3.48
N THR A 223 -14.98 7.40 -3.07
CA THR A 223 -16.24 6.66 -3.31
C THR A 223 -16.70 6.77 -4.74
N SER A 224 -16.27 7.83 -5.45
CA SER A 224 -16.60 8.04 -6.86
C SER A 224 -15.83 7.10 -7.80
N ALA A 225 -14.62 6.67 -7.40
CA ALA A 225 -13.81 5.77 -8.20
C ALA A 225 -12.80 5.00 -7.34
N PRO A 226 -12.64 3.67 -7.56
CA PRO A 226 -11.71 2.84 -6.80
C PRO A 226 -10.27 2.82 -7.35
N TYR A 227 -9.97 3.57 -8.41
CA TYR A 227 -8.62 3.64 -9.00
C TYR A 227 -8.30 5.04 -9.50
N TRP A 228 -7.12 5.54 -9.11
CA TRP A 228 -6.69 6.93 -9.32
C TRP A 228 -5.31 7.01 -9.96
N LYS A 229 -5.11 8.06 -10.79
CA LYS A 229 -3.83 8.40 -11.39
C LYS A 229 -3.80 9.90 -11.69
N ASN A 230 -2.68 10.59 -11.41
CA ASN A 230 -2.52 12.02 -11.69
C ASN A 230 -3.70 12.86 -11.13
N ARG A 231 -4.11 12.59 -9.89
CA ARG A 231 -5.25 13.23 -9.19
C ARG A 231 -6.61 13.04 -9.89
N ALA A 232 -6.74 12.08 -10.79
CA ALA A 232 -7.98 11.83 -11.53
C ALA A 232 -8.41 10.37 -11.45
N PRO A 233 -9.73 10.11 -11.44
CA PRO A 233 -10.27 8.76 -11.61
C PRO A 233 -9.75 8.09 -12.87
N THR A 234 -9.37 6.83 -12.74
CA THR A 234 -8.81 6.01 -13.83
C THR A 234 -9.58 4.69 -13.94
N PRO A 235 -9.86 4.19 -15.13
CA PRO A 235 -10.56 2.92 -15.28
C PRO A 235 -9.76 1.75 -14.71
N VAL A 236 -10.41 0.96 -13.85
CA VAL A 236 -9.86 -0.33 -13.40
C VAL A 236 -9.67 -1.25 -14.61
N PRO A 237 -8.53 -1.95 -14.76
CA PRO A 237 -8.31 -2.93 -15.82
C PRO A 237 -9.45 -3.95 -15.88
N ARG A 238 -9.97 -4.24 -17.09
CA ARG A 238 -11.21 -5.01 -17.30
C ARG A 238 -11.24 -6.34 -16.53
N HIS A 239 -10.14 -7.10 -16.55
CA HIS A 239 -10.06 -8.40 -15.89
C HIS A 239 -10.06 -8.31 -14.36
N LEU A 240 -9.65 -7.17 -13.77
CA LEU A 240 -9.66 -6.94 -12.32
C LEU A 240 -11.00 -6.44 -11.79
N ARG A 241 -11.99 -6.18 -12.67
CA ARG A 241 -13.37 -5.84 -12.27
C ARG A 241 -14.18 -7.05 -11.84
N ASN A 242 -13.65 -8.26 -12.04
CA ASN A 242 -14.32 -9.50 -11.66
C ASN A 242 -14.26 -9.70 -10.14
N GLU A 243 -15.39 -9.56 -9.47
CA GLU A 243 -15.51 -9.68 -8.01
C GLU A 243 -15.08 -11.07 -7.51
N ALA A 244 -15.46 -12.14 -8.24
CA ALA A 244 -15.07 -13.50 -7.87
C ALA A 244 -13.52 -13.68 -7.88
N LEU A 245 -12.81 -13.03 -8.81
CA LEU A 245 -11.34 -13.02 -8.81
C LEU A 245 -10.78 -12.23 -7.62
N GLN A 246 -11.36 -11.07 -7.31
CA GLN A 246 -10.94 -10.23 -6.18
C GLN A 246 -11.12 -10.99 -4.85
N ASP A 247 -12.26 -11.65 -4.66
CA ASP A 247 -12.56 -12.43 -3.46
C ASP A 247 -11.69 -13.69 -3.36
N ALA A 248 -11.41 -14.35 -4.49
CA ALA A 248 -10.49 -15.49 -4.54
C ALA A 248 -9.05 -15.10 -4.18
N ILE A 249 -8.57 -13.93 -4.64
CA ILE A 249 -7.26 -13.38 -4.25
C ILE A 249 -7.24 -13.08 -2.75
N ALA A 250 -8.25 -12.37 -2.23
CA ALA A 250 -8.33 -12.04 -0.82
C ALA A 250 -8.37 -13.30 0.06
N SER A 251 -9.18 -14.31 -0.30
CA SER A 251 -9.26 -15.59 0.42
C SER A 251 -7.96 -16.40 0.35
N ALA A 252 -7.22 -16.33 -0.77
CA ALA A 252 -5.90 -16.94 -0.86
C ALA A 252 -4.90 -16.24 0.08
N CYS A 253 -4.95 -14.91 0.17
CA CYS A 253 -4.15 -14.15 1.12
C CYS A 253 -4.53 -14.47 2.57
N ASP A 254 -5.83 -14.59 2.90
CA ASP A 254 -6.29 -14.99 4.23
C ASP A 254 -5.64 -16.32 4.65
N ARG A 255 -5.68 -17.36 3.77
CA ARG A 255 -5.07 -18.66 4.04
C ARG A 255 -3.54 -18.57 4.21
N LEU A 256 -2.85 -17.84 3.33
CA LEU A 256 -1.38 -17.71 3.38
C LEU A 256 -0.91 -16.92 4.60
N ALA A 257 -1.67 -15.92 5.04
CA ALA A 257 -1.40 -15.14 6.23
C ALA A 257 -1.86 -15.82 7.53
N ARG A 258 -2.51 -16.99 7.45
CA ARG A 258 -3.11 -17.72 8.59
C ARG A 258 -4.06 -16.81 9.38
N ILE A 259 -4.95 -16.14 8.66
CA ILE A 259 -6.07 -15.37 9.21
C ILE A 259 -7.22 -16.35 9.42
N GLU A 260 -7.73 -16.43 10.65
CA GLU A 260 -8.90 -17.25 11.04
C GLU A 260 -10.22 -16.52 10.75
#